data_31af23273d9a92333fa891f59d57e7b3
#
_entry.id   31af23273d9a92333fa891f59d57e7b3
#
_cell.length_a   1.000
_cell.length_b   1.000
_cell.length_c   1.000
_cell.angle_alpha   90.00
_cell.angle_beta   90.00
_cell.angle_gamma   90.00
#
_symmetry.space_group_name_H-M   'P 1'
#
loop_
_entity.id
_entity.type
_entity.pdbx_description
1 polymer ?
#
loop_
_entity_poly.entity_id
_entity_poly.type
_entity_poly.pdbx_seq_one_letter_code
_entity_poly.pdbx_strand_id
1 'polypeptide(L)'
;LGQNVFVGNNVKIGNNVKIQNNVSIYEGLTIKDDVFIGPSVVFTNVKNPRSFIERKNEYKKTVIKKGSSIGANSTIVCGVTLGEYSFVGAGSVVTKDVKKNTLVYGCPAKFIKKVNNKADKI
;
A
#
# COMPACT_ATOMS: atom_id res chain seq x y z
N LEU A 1 4.98 15.31 -1.54
CA LEU A 1 4.83 14.33 -2.62
C LEU A 1 6.07 14.37 -3.52
N GLY A 2 6.51 13.20 -3.99
CA GLY A 2 7.59 13.11 -4.95
C GLY A 2 7.16 13.50 -6.35
N GLN A 3 8.07 13.33 -7.32
CA GLN A 3 7.79 13.64 -8.72
C GLN A 3 6.90 12.55 -9.35
N ASN A 4 6.06 12.98 -10.28
CA ASN A 4 5.15 12.08 -11.02
C ASN A 4 4.23 11.28 -10.11
N VAL A 5 3.75 11.90 -9.04
CA VAL A 5 2.75 11.30 -8.18
C VAL A 5 1.36 11.71 -8.67
N PHE A 6 0.52 10.71 -8.93
CA PHE A 6 -0.88 10.94 -9.30
C PHE A 6 -1.77 10.63 -8.11
N VAL A 7 -2.69 11.53 -7.81
CA VAL A 7 -3.68 11.31 -6.75
C VAL A 7 -5.07 11.47 -7.37
N GLY A 8 -5.84 10.39 -7.35
CA GLY A 8 -7.17 10.37 -7.92
C GLY A 8 -8.21 11.04 -7.04
N ASN A 9 -9.47 11.04 -7.50
CA ASN A 9 -10.59 11.60 -6.76
C ASN A 9 -10.95 10.69 -5.59
N ASN A 10 -11.51 11.29 -4.54
CA ASN A 10 -12.04 10.56 -3.37
C ASN A 10 -11.00 9.73 -2.66
N VAL A 11 -9.75 10.17 -2.70
CA VAL A 11 -8.64 9.57 -1.95
C VAL A 11 -8.48 10.35 -0.65
N LYS A 12 -8.29 9.63 0.45
CA LYS A 12 -8.02 10.25 1.75
C LYS A 12 -6.58 9.98 2.13
N ILE A 13 -5.84 11.04 2.39
CA ILE A 13 -4.43 10.96 2.80
C ILE A 13 -4.29 11.74 4.10
N GLY A 14 -3.77 11.06 5.13
CA GLY A 14 -3.58 11.67 6.45
C GLY A 14 -2.40 12.62 6.51
N ASN A 15 -1.97 12.92 7.73
CA ASN A 15 -0.87 13.84 8.00
C ASN A 15 0.47 13.13 7.96
N ASN A 16 1.53 13.87 7.58
CA ASN A 16 2.90 13.37 7.57
C ASN A 16 3.07 12.10 6.74
N VAL A 17 2.37 12.02 5.62
CA VAL A 17 2.49 10.89 4.68
C VAL A 17 3.56 11.24 3.66
N LYS A 18 4.51 10.32 3.45
CA LYS A 18 5.58 10.50 2.48
C LYS A 18 5.34 9.56 1.31
N ILE A 19 5.05 10.14 0.16
CA ILE A 19 4.82 9.40 -1.08
C ILE A 19 5.96 9.76 -2.03
N GLN A 20 6.76 8.78 -2.36
CA GLN A 20 7.94 8.99 -3.19
C GLN A 20 7.58 9.04 -4.68
N ASN A 21 8.58 9.08 -5.55
CA ASN A 21 8.38 9.30 -6.98
C ASN A 21 7.64 8.16 -7.68
N ASN A 22 6.88 8.51 -8.71
CA ASN A 22 6.27 7.54 -9.64
C ASN A 22 5.24 6.62 -8.96
N VAL A 23 4.44 7.17 -8.05
CA VAL A 23 3.36 6.44 -7.38
C VAL A 23 2.04 7.03 -7.82
N SER A 24 1.09 6.15 -8.17
CA SER A 24 -0.28 6.57 -8.48
C SER A 24 -1.22 6.09 -7.38
N ILE A 25 -1.99 7.02 -6.85
CA ILE A 25 -2.96 6.76 -5.79
C ILE A 25 -4.36 6.85 -6.40
N TYR A 26 -5.00 5.71 -6.55
CA TYR A 26 -6.29 5.62 -7.21
C TYR A 26 -7.46 5.72 -6.23
N GLU A 27 -8.62 5.97 -6.77
CA GLU A 27 -9.86 6.00 -6.00
C GLU A 27 -10.04 4.69 -5.21
N GLY A 28 -10.54 4.82 -3.98
CA GLY A 28 -10.74 3.67 -3.09
C GLY A 28 -9.60 3.44 -2.11
N LEU A 29 -8.53 4.22 -2.20
CA LEU A 29 -7.39 4.11 -1.30
C LEU A 29 -7.54 5.11 -0.14
N THR A 30 -7.33 4.63 1.08
CA THR A 30 -7.28 5.46 2.28
C THR A 30 -5.92 5.27 2.93
N ILE A 31 -5.18 6.35 3.10
CA ILE A 31 -3.85 6.35 3.70
C ILE A 31 -3.92 7.15 4.99
N LYS A 32 -3.62 6.52 6.11
CA LYS A 32 -3.65 7.16 7.42
C LYS A 32 -2.35 7.93 7.67
N ASP A 33 -2.18 8.43 8.90
CA ASP A 33 -1.05 9.27 9.26
C ASP A 33 0.27 8.49 9.28
N ASP A 34 1.38 9.20 9.07
CA ASP A 34 2.73 8.69 9.24
C ASP A 34 3.08 7.48 8.37
N VAL A 35 2.45 7.38 7.21
CA VAL A 35 2.71 6.29 6.25
C VAL A 35 3.85 6.68 5.32
N PHE A 36 4.74 5.74 5.06
CA PHE A 36 5.79 5.89 4.06
C PHE A 36 5.52 4.98 2.86
N ILE A 37 5.49 5.56 1.67
CA ILE A 37 5.31 4.81 0.41
C ILE A 37 6.54 5.05 -0.44
N GLY A 38 7.32 3.99 -0.66
CA GLY A 38 8.55 4.06 -1.44
C GLY A 38 8.31 4.33 -2.91
N PRO A 39 9.37 4.66 -3.67
CA PRO A 39 9.22 4.99 -5.08
C PRO A 39 8.75 3.78 -5.90
N SER A 40 7.98 4.08 -6.93
CA SER A 40 7.48 3.08 -7.89
C SER A 40 6.61 1.98 -7.26
N VAL A 41 6.00 2.26 -6.11
CA VAL A 41 5.01 1.37 -5.53
C VAL A 41 3.75 1.44 -6.39
N VAL A 42 3.13 0.29 -6.64
CA VAL A 42 1.93 0.18 -7.46
C VAL A 42 0.76 -0.25 -6.59
N PHE A 43 -0.32 0.52 -6.66
CA PHE A 43 -1.60 0.12 -6.07
C PHE A 43 -2.54 -0.27 -7.21
N THR A 44 -3.25 -1.37 -7.07
CA THR A 44 -4.28 -1.73 -8.04
C THR A 44 -5.65 -1.30 -7.49
N ASN A 45 -6.64 -1.14 -8.35
CA ASN A 45 -7.99 -0.76 -7.92
C ASN A 45 -9.07 -1.69 -8.43
N VAL A 46 -8.74 -2.62 -9.33
CA VAL A 46 -9.67 -3.62 -9.85
C VAL A 46 -8.99 -4.97 -9.77
N LYS A 47 -9.64 -5.93 -9.12
CA LYS A 47 -9.04 -7.24 -8.87
C LYS A 47 -8.97 -8.13 -10.11
N ASN A 48 -9.99 -8.05 -10.98
CA ASN A 48 -10.07 -8.88 -12.20
C ASN A 48 -10.23 -7.98 -13.43
N PRO A 49 -9.18 -7.25 -13.84
CA PRO A 49 -9.33 -6.29 -14.93
C PRO A 49 -9.45 -6.95 -16.30
N ARG A 50 -10.28 -6.35 -17.15
CA ARG A 50 -10.39 -6.67 -18.58
C ARG A 50 -10.64 -5.36 -19.31
N SER A 51 -9.87 -5.06 -20.34
CA SER A 51 -9.96 -3.76 -21.00
C SER A 51 -11.33 -3.48 -21.63
N PHE A 52 -12.04 -4.52 -22.07
CA PHE A 52 -13.35 -4.37 -22.71
C PHE A 52 -14.52 -4.45 -21.72
N ILE A 53 -14.26 -4.61 -20.43
CA ILE A 53 -15.30 -4.66 -19.40
C ILE A 53 -15.04 -3.55 -18.39
N GLU A 54 -16.03 -2.67 -18.21
CA GLU A 54 -15.94 -1.64 -17.19
C GLU A 54 -16.28 -2.23 -15.83
N ARG A 55 -15.37 -2.05 -14.85
CA ARG A 55 -15.54 -2.61 -13.52
C ARG A 55 -15.45 -1.56 -12.42
N LYS A 56 -15.90 -0.34 -12.70
CA LYS A 56 -15.86 0.74 -11.69
C LYS A 56 -16.59 0.36 -10.40
N ASN A 57 -17.68 -0.37 -10.52
CA ASN A 57 -18.46 -0.80 -9.36
C ASN A 57 -17.78 -1.94 -8.59
N GLU A 58 -16.70 -2.48 -9.12
CA GLU A 58 -15.94 -3.56 -8.49
C GLU A 58 -14.62 -3.07 -7.89
N TYR A 59 -14.42 -1.75 -7.78
CA TYR A 59 -13.26 -1.20 -7.10
C TYR A 59 -13.29 -1.63 -5.63
N LYS A 60 -12.21 -2.24 -5.18
CA LYS A 60 -12.06 -2.67 -3.79
C LYS A 60 -11.36 -1.57 -3.00
N LYS A 61 -11.85 -1.32 -1.79
CA LYS A 61 -11.23 -0.34 -0.90
C LYS A 61 -9.96 -0.92 -0.29
N THR A 62 -8.90 -0.13 -0.32
CA THR A 62 -7.61 -0.49 0.24
C THR A 62 -7.29 0.50 1.36
N VAL A 63 -6.87 0.00 2.51
CA VAL A 63 -6.58 0.83 3.67
C VAL A 63 -5.14 0.61 4.11
N ILE A 64 -4.39 1.71 4.20
CA ILE A 64 -3.01 1.70 4.69
C ILE A 64 -3.05 2.40 6.05
N LYS A 65 -2.91 1.64 7.12
CA LYS A 65 -3.07 2.17 8.47
C LYS A 65 -1.83 2.91 8.94
N LYS A 66 -1.99 3.66 10.04
CA LYS A 66 -0.98 4.55 10.59
C LYS A 66 0.39 3.89 10.73
N GLY A 67 1.41 4.62 10.34
CA GLY A 67 2.80 4.21 10.55
C GLY A 67 3.32 3.11 9.64
N SER A 68 2.51 2.63 8.70
CA SER A 68 2.95 1.58 7.78
C SER A 68 4.03 2.07 6.83
N SER A 69 4.93 1.18 6.43
CA SER A 69 5.97 1.47 5.44
C SER A 69 5.89 0.47 4.30
N ILE A 70 5.94 0.98 3.08
CA ILE A 70 5.90 0.14 1.87
C ILE A 70 7.20 0.36 1.11
N GLY A 71 7.99 -0.70 0.97
CA GLY A 71 9.27 -0.63 0.26
C GLY A 71 9.10 -0.40 -1.24
N ALA A 72 10.17 0.11 -1.88
CA ALA A 72 10.17 0.46 -3.29
C ALA A 72 9.76 -0.71 -4.19
N ASN A 73 9.08 -0.39 -5.29
CA ASN A 73 8.67 -1.36 -6.32
C ASN A 73 7.74 -2.46 -5.81
N SER A 74 7.08 -2.26 -4.69
CA SER A 74 6.09 -3.22 -4.20
C SER A 74 4.76 -3.00 -4.91
N THR A 75 3.95 -4.06 -4.97
CA THR A 75 2.60 -4.00 -5.53
C THR A 75 1.61 -4.36 -4.42
N ILE A 76 0.63 -3.49 -4.22
CA ILE A 76 -0.42 -3.71 -3.23
C ILE A 76 -1.72 -3.98 -3.99
N VAL A 77 -2.20 -5.22 -3.91
CA VAL A 77 -3.44 -5.61 -4.58
C VAL A 77 -4.62 -4.99 -3.85
N CYS A 78 -5.60 -4.50 -4.59
CA CYS A 78 -6.76 -3.81 -4.02
C CYS A 78 -7.54 -4.70 -3.05
N GLY A 79 -8.18 -4.06 -2.08
CA GLY A 79 -8.97 -4.77 -1.07
C GLY A 79 -8.17 -5.21 0.15
N VAL A 80 -6.86 -4.95 0.17
CA VAL A 80 -5.97 -5.34 1.26
C VAL A 80 -5.93 -4.23 2.31
N THR A 81 -5.84 -4.61 3.58
CA THR A 81 -5.59 -3.68 4.69
C THR A 81 -4.18 -3.94 5.23
N LEU A 82 -3.34 -2.91 5.23
CA LEU A 82 -2.05 -2.96 5.92
C LEU A 82 -2.25 -2.47 7.35
N GLY A 83 -1.96 -3.33 8.30
CA GLY A 83 -2.13 -3.01 9.72
C GLY A 83 -1.18 -1.92 10.18
N GLU A 84 -1.46 -1.32 11.34
CA GLU A 84 -0.64 -0.24 11.89
C GLU A 84 0.80 -0.68 12.06
N TYR A 85 1.75 0.20 11.65
CA TYR A 85 3.18 -0.04 11.77
C TYR A 85 3.67 -1.32 11.08
N SER A 86 2.92 -1.79 10.08
CA SER A 86 3.37 -2.91 9.26
C SER A 86 4.49 -2.46 8.32
N PHE A 87 5.26 -3.40 7.84
CA PHE A 87 6.39 -3.13 6.94
C PHE A 87 6.33 -4.11 5.77
N VAL A 88 6.28 -3.55 4.56
CA VAL A 88 6.32 -4.36 3.33
C VAL A 88 7.73 -4.22 2.74
N GLY A 89 8.44 -5.32 2.63
CA GLY A 89 9.79 -5.32 2.04
C GLY A 89 9.74 -4.93 0.56
N ALA A 90 10.84 -4.33 0.08
CA ALA A 90 10.90 -3.85 -1.30
C ALA A 90 10.68 -4.98 -2.30
N GLY A 91 9.98 -4.67 -3.39
CA GLY A 91 9.72 -5.63 -4.47
C GLY A 91 8.69 -6.71 -4.13
N SER A 92 7.94 -6.55 -3.06
CA SER A 92 6.94 -7.54 -2.64
C SER A 92 5.62 -7.35 -3.35
N VAL A 93 4.82 -8.43 -3.41
CA VAL A 93 3.44 -8.36 -3.93
C VAL A 93 2.50 -8.77 -2.81
N VAL A 94 1.76 -7.80 -2.27
CA VAL A 94 0.86 -8.02 -1.14
C VAL A 94 -0.52 -8.38 -1.67
N THR A 95 -0.96 -9.59 -1.39
CA THR A 95 -2.23 -10.13 -1.87
C THR A 95 -3.25 -10.37 -0.75
N LYS A 96 -2.83 -10.26 0.50
CA LYS A 96 -3.66 -10.48 1.68
C LYS A 96 -3.40 -9.40 2.72
N ASP A 97 -4.33 -9.24 3.65
CA ASP A 97 -4.17 -8.29 4.76
C ASP A 97 -2.88 -8.57 5.53
N VAL A 98 -2.26 -7.52 6.02
CA VAL A 98 -1.05 -7.59 6.83
C VAL A 98 -1.40 -7.14 8.23
N LYS A 99 -1.06 -7.95 9.22
CA LYS A 99 -1.32 -7.64 10.64
C LYS A 99 -0.40 -6.50 11.09
N LYS A 100 -0.84 -5.81 12.15
CA LYS A 100 -0.02 -4.72 12.72
C LYS A 100 1.35 -5.22 13.14
N ASN A 101 2.33 -4.33 13.07
CA ASN A 101 3.71 -4.60 13.52
C ASN A 101 4.31 -5.88 12.93
N THR A 102 4.03 -6.13 11.65
CA THR A 102 4.48 -7.33 10.95
C THR A 102 5.28 -6.93 9.71
N LEU A 103 6.41 -7.57 9.50
CA LEU A 103 7.18 -7.48 8.26
C LEU A 103 6.75 -8.62 7.33
N VAL A 104 6.35 -8.27 6.11
CA VAL A 104 6.05 -9.24 5.06
C VAL A 104 6.99 -9.00 3.88
N TYR A 105 7.28 -10.05 3.12
CA TYR A 105 8.20 -9.96 1.99
C TYR A 105 7.92 -11.08 0.99
N GLY A 106 8.14 -10.79 -0.27
CA GLY A 106 8.12 -11.78 -1.34
C GLY A 106 6.94 -11.63 -2.30
N CYS A 107 6.85 -12.57 -3.24
CA CYS A 107 5.79 -12.65 -4.25
C CYS A 107 5.22 -14.07 -4.28
N PRO A 108 4.03 -14.32 -3.68
CA PRO A 108 3.27 -13.40 -2.84
C PRO A 108 3.97 -13.10 -1.52
N ALA A 109 3.69 -11.92 -0.97
CA ALA A 109 4.28 -11.51 0.29
C ALA A 109 3.82 -12.39 1.44
N LYS A 110 4.77 -12.81 2.27
CA LYS A 110 4.50 -13.70 3.41
C LYS A 110 5.12 -13.12 4.66
N PHE A 111 4.56 -13.51 5.81
CA PHE A 111 5.08 -13.10 7.11
C PHE A 111 6.55 -13.50 7.27
N ILE A 112 7.35 -12.54 7.70
CA ILE A 112 8.76 -12.75 7.99
C ILE A 112 9.00 -12.65 9.49
N LYS A 113 8.61 -11.53 10.10
CA LYS A 113 8.83 -11.31 11.54
C LYS A 113 8.00 -10.14 12.04
N LYS A 114 7.97 -9.98 13.36
CA LYS A 114 7.40 -8.78 13.99
C LYS A 114 8.41 -7.65 13.97
N VAL A 115 7.88 -6.43 13.94
CA VAL A 115 8.68 -5.21 14.03
C VAL A 115 8.04 -4.29 15.07
N ASN A 116 8.83 -3.39 15.64
CA ASN A 116 8.27 -2.37 16.55
C ASN A 116 7.80 -1.17 15.72
N ASN A 117 7.31 -0.11 16.42
CA ASN A 117 6.78 1.06 15.75
C ASN A 117 7.85 1.88 15.03
N LYS A 118 9.12 1.58 15.22
CA LYS A 118 10.23 2.21 14.50
C LYS A 118 10.78 1.34 13.39
N ALA A 119 10.07 0.26 13.05
CA ALA A 119 10.48 -0.73 12.06
C ALA A 119 11.72 -1.53 12.47
N ASP A 120 12.10 -1.49 13.76
CA ASP A 120 13.17 -2.34 14.24
C ASP A 120 12.69 -3.77 14.42
N LYS A 121 13.60 -4.70 14.28
CA LYS A 121 13.29 -6.12 14.50
C LYS A 121 13.03 -6.37 15.98
N ILE A 122 12.03 -7.16 16.23
CA ILE A 122 11.70 -7.58 17.59
C ILE A 122 12.20 -9.01 17.80
#